data_845a44607df880fec85d034fc68e102d
#
_entry.id   845a44607df880fec85d034fc68e102d
#
_cell.length_a   1.000
_cell.length_b   1.000
_cell.length_c   1.000
_cell.angle_alpha   90.00
_cell.angle_beta   90.00
_cell.angle_gamma   90.00
#
_symmetry.space_group_name_H-M   'P 1'
#
loop_
_entity.id
_entity.type
_entity.pdbx_description
1 polymer ?
#
loop_
_entity_poly.entity_id
_entity_poly.type
_entity_poly.pdbx_seq_one_letter_code
_entity_poly.pdbx_strand_id
1 'polypeptide(L)'
;MAERKVFHDSVVPIPVQSGPAPNGLMVQAADPEHRNEKMTLHFSLALPSEVAADLEARVARGETVSPDALSEYGATKADADALTAWLKSKGFEIESVSADNTSIYANAPVTQIEKNLQVQMVRVNRGGFTYTAARNAPSLPASVGEAVQAIGGLQPFQQAHKHSKRRPPRDWNRGALGIAELTVPGPAPSISNSAPYLPSEILTAYNADGLGLDGSGQTIAILIDTFPTDADMQEFWKQNNLPVTLSQIEKINVSGGQLPPPEGEETLDTQWTSGIAPGATIRIYATGSLSFTALDRALDRIIDDIPTHPGMRQLSISLGLGETFLNGPGGEVAIEHQKFLKLAAAGVNVFISTGDAGSNPDETGHSATGPTQAEYQSTDPCVIAVGGTTLKLAPDGTVASEVGWSSGGGGKSIYFPRPSWQTGSGVTGLRRLVPDVSATADPDEGGFVLLHGHVQQIGGTSWSAPVWAGFCALINSARVSANKPPLPFLNPLIYPLATSCFRDIETGSNGVFHATHGYDLVTGLGVPNMHELVKALS
;
A
#
# COMPACT_ATOMS: atom_id res chain seq x y z
N MET A 1 40.45 3.41 15.69
CA MET A 1 39.40 3.80 14.72
C MET A 1 38.19 4.20 15.56
N ALA A 2 37.44 5.22 15.18
CA ALA A 2 36.19 5.55 15.87
C ALA A 2 35.20 4.38 15.72
N GLU A 3 34.45 4.09 16.77
CA GLU A 3 33.40 3.07 16.77
C GLU A 3 32.33 3.40 15.73
N ARG A 4 31.80 2.37 15.02
CA ARG A 4 30.80 2.55 13.98
C ARG A 4 29.63 1.60 14.21
N LYS A 5 28.41 2.09 13.99
CA LYS A 5 27.19 1.30 13.91
C LYS A 5 27.03 0.79 12.48
N VAL A 6 26.78 -0.51 12.34
CA VAL A 6 26.54 -1.17 11.03
C VAL A 6 25.05 -1.46 10.91
N PHE A 7 24.49 -1.18 9.72
CA PHE A 7 23.06 -1.34 9.42
C PHE A 7 22.88 -2.58 8.52
N HIS A 8 22.88 -3.75 9.12
CA HIS A 8 22.86 -5.03 8.41
C HIS A 8 21.62 -5.20 7.54
N ASP A 9 20.46 -4.78 8.03
CA ASP A 9 19.18 -4.95 7.35
C ASP A 9 18.89 -3.88 6.28
N SER A 10 19.79 -2.91 6.10
CA SER A 10 19.63 -1.86 5.07
C SER A 10 19.96 -2.33 3.64
N VAL A 11 20.55 -3.50 3.47
CA VAL A 11 20.91 -4.06 2.17
C VAL A 11 20.87 -5.58 2.19
N VAL A 12 20.49 -6.17 1.06
CA VAL A 12 20.68 -7.61 0.79
C VAL A 12 22.12 -7.83 0.31
N PRO A 13 22.88 -8.76 0.90
CA PRO A 13 24.25 -9.03 0.46
C PRO A 13 24.33 -9.45 -1.02
N ILE A 14 25.19 -8.79 -1.80
CA ILE A 14 25.43 -9.09 -3.21
C ILE A 14 26.77 -9.82 -3.35
N PRO A 15 26.85 -10.96 -4.10
CA PRO A 15 28.08 -11.71 -4.30
C PRO A 15 29.23 -10.87 -4.87
N VAL A 16 30.47 -11.25 -4.54
CA VAL A 16 31.68 -10.56 -5.01
C VAL A 16 31.94 -10.83 -6.49
N GLN A 17 31.61 -12.04 -6.97
CA GLN A 17 31.86 -12.42 -8.35
C GLN A 17 30.77 -11.86 -9.27
N SER A 18 31.19 -11.41 -10.47
CA SER A 18 30.26 -11.09 -11.55
C SER A 18 29.53 -12.33 -12.02
N GLY A 19 28.26 -12.19 -12.40
CA GLY A 19 27.42 -13.27 -12.86
C GLY A 19 26.07 -13.34 -12.14
N PRO A 20 25.35 -14.46 -12.29
CA PRO A 20 24.06 -14.66 -11.62
C PRO A 20 24.20 -14.61 -10.09
N ALA A 21 23.29 -13.91 -9.45
CA ALA A 21 23.17 -13.81 -8.00
C ALA A 21 21.76 -14.24 -7.56
N PRO A 22 21.53 -14.45 -6.25
CA PRO A 22 20.20 -14.71 -5.73
C PRO A 22 19.19 -13.64 -6.19
N ASN A 23 17.91 -14.01 -6.20
CA ASN A 23 16.80 -13.09 -6.53
C ASN A 23 16.86 -12.54 -7.97
N GLY A 24 17.34 -13.32 -8.92
CA GLY A 24 17.35 -12.96 -10.34
C GLY A 24 18.31 -11.81 -10.71
N LEU A 25 19.17 -11.38 -9.78
CA LEU A 25 20.15 -10.34 -10.05
C LEU A 25 21.30 -10.87 -10.94
N MET A 26 21.77 -10.02 -11.85
CA MET A 26 23.00 -10.24 -12.60
C MET A 26 24.03 -9.18 -12.16
N VAL A 27 25.06 -9.61 -11.43
CA VAL A 27 26.15 -8.74 -11.00
C VAL A 27 27.08 -8.47 -12.16
N GLN A 28 27.29 -7.19 -12.48
CA GLN A 28 28.18 -6.72 -13.53
C GLN A 28 29.53 -6.25 -12.95
N ALA A 29 30.54 -6.20 -13.80
CA ALA A 29 31.82 -5.59 -13.42
C ALA A 29 31.63 -4.13 -13.03
N ALA A 30 32.47 -3.65 -12.11
CA ALA A 30 32.47 -2.24 -11.72
C ALA A 30 32.76 -1.35 -12.94
N ASP A 31 31.95 -0.34 -13.14
CA ASP A 31 32.08 0.62 -14.22
C ASP A 31 32.56 1.98 -13.68
N PRO A 32 33.74 2.44 -14.10
CA PRO A 32 34.28 3.72 -13.64
C PRO A 32 33.42 4.96 -13.99
N GLU A 33 32.60 4.87 -15.06
CA GLU A 33 31.79 6.00 -15.53
C GLU A 33 30.67 6.35 -14.52
N HIS A 34 30.18 5.35 -13.75
CA HIS A 34 29.12 5.56 -12.76
C HIS A 34 29.59 6.05 -11.39
N ARG A 35 30.90 6.25 -11.20
CA ARG A 35 31.45 6.71 -9.91
C ARG A 35 30.98 8.10 -9.49
N ASN A 36 30.62 8.95 -10.44
CA ASN A 36 30.11 10.30 -10.20
C ASN A 36 28.59 10.39 -10.29
N GLU A 37 27.89 9.27 -10.54
CA GLU A 37 26.44 9.19 -10.47
C GLU A 37 25.99 9.60 -9.06
N LYS A 38 24.97 10.47 -8.98
CA LYS A 38 24.38 10.85 -7.70
C LYS A 38 23.25 9.88 -7.36
N MET A 39 23.20 9.50 -6.10
CA MET A 39 22.12 8.66 -5.56
C MET A 39 21.47 9.39 -4.37
N THR A 40 20.15 9.33 -4.29
CA THR A 40 19.39 9.76 -3.12
C THR A 40 19.34 8.63 -2.10
N LEU A 41 19.75 8.92 -0.88
CA LEU A 41 19.64 8.02 0.26
C LEU A 41 18.65 8.58 1.27
N HIS A 42 17.96 7.69 1.96
CA HIS A 42 17.08 7.99 3.07
C HIS A 42 17.74 7.54 4.38
N PHE A 43 18.05 8.47 5.25
CA PHE A 43 18.51 8.19 6.61
C PHE A 43 17.31 8.29 7.54
N SER A 44 16.86 7.16 8.05
CA SER A 44 15.74 7.10 8.98
C SER A 44 16.21 7.11 10.42
N LEU A 45 15.75 8.09 11.22
CA LEU A 45 16.01 8.17 12.64
C LEU A 45 14.90 7.46 13.42
N ALA A 46 15.31 6.72 14.44
CA ALA A 46 14.36 6.04 15.32
C ALA A 46 13.58 7.05 16.17
N LEU A 47 12.32 6.76 16.44
CA LEU A 47 11.60 7.38 17.54
C LEU A 47 12.29 7.01 18.87
N PRO A 48 12.34 7.90 19.85
CA PRO A 48 12.69 7.50 21.21
C PRO A 48 11.79 6.35 21.67
N SER A 49 12.38 5.36 22.37
CA SER A 49 11.67 4.11 22.70
C SER A 49 10.38 4.33 23.49
N GLU A 50 10.37 5.32 24.38
CA GLU A 50 9.19 5.72 25.15
C GLU A 50 8.08 6.33 24.27
N VAL A 51 8.46 7.09 23.23
CA VAL A 51 7.54 7.70 22.27
C VAL A 51 6.91 6.62 21.38
N ALA A 52 7.73 5.69 20.88
CA ALA A 52 7.23 4.55 20.09
C ALA A 52 6.26 3.69 20.91
N ALA A 53 6.63 3.35 22.15
CA ALA A 53 5.80 2.55 23.05
C ALA A 53 4.46 3.26 23.41
N ASP A 54 4.46 4.59 23.60
CA ASP A 54 3.20 5.33 23.83
C ASP A 54 2.29 5.29 22.59
N LEU A 55 2.85 5.50 21.39
CA LEU A 55 2.05 5.40 20.15
C LEU A 55 1.47 4.00 19.94
N GLU A 56 2.28 2.96 20.09
CA GLU A 56 1.82 1.57 19.97
C GLU A 56 0.69 1.26 20.97
N ALA A 57 0.84 1.70 22.22
CA ALA A 57 -0.17 1.50 23.25
C ALA A 57 -1.47 2.25 22.94
N ARG A 58 -1.40 3.48 22.40
CA ARG A 58 -2.58 4.25 21.97
C ARG A 58 -3.30 3.57 20.81
N VAL A 59 -2.57 3.21 19.76
CA VAL A 59 -3.12 2.50 18.60
C VAL A 59 -3.81 1.20 19.01
N ALA A 60 -3.18 0.42 19.89
CA ALA A 60 -3.76 -0.84 20.40
C ALA A 60 -5.05 -0.64 21.20
N ARG A 61 -5.23 0.52 21.86
CA ARG A 61 -6.46 0.87 22.61
C ARG A 61 -7.50 1.61 21.75
N GLY A 62 -7.23 1.86 20.47
CA GLY A 62 -8.11 2.66 19.61
C GLY A 62 -8.15 4.14 20.00
N GLU A 63 -7.07 4.67 20.57
CA GLU A 63 -6.91 6.09 20.87
C GLU A 63 -6.21 6.80 19.71
N THR A 64 -6.54 8.07 19.49
CA THR A 64 -5.91 8.91 18.46
C THR A 64 -5.09 10.02 19.08
N VAL A 65 -4.05 10.42 18.35
CA VAL A 65 -3.29 11.65 18.59
C VAL A 65 -3.90 12.75 17.72
N SER A 66 -4.01 13.97 18.27
CA SER A 66 -4.50 15.08 17.45
C SER A 66 -3.51 15.39 16.32
N PRO A 67 -3.99 15.79 15.13
CA PRO A 67 -3.13 16.15 14.01
C PRO A 67 -2.02 17.15 14.36
N ASP A 68 -2.34 18.17 15.16
CA ASP A 68 -1.39 19.20 15.57
C ASP A 68 -0.27 18.68 16.50
N ALA A 69 -0.54 17.58 17.23
CA ALA A 69 0.43 16.97 18.14
C ALA A 69 1.30 15.90 17.47
N LEU A 70 1.03 15.49 16.21
CA LEU A 70 1.79 14.45 15.52
C LEU A 70 3.29 14.76 15.39
N SER A 71 3.64 16.03 15.23
CA SER A 71 5.03 16.46 15.14
C SER A 71 5.83 16.28 16.46
N GLU A 72 5.14 16.16 17.59
CA GLU A 72 5.77 15.90 18.90
C GLU A 72 6.26 14.44 19.01
N TYR A 73 5.65 13.55 18.19
CA TYR A 73 6.04 12.13 18.09
C TYR A 73 7.09 11.96 16.97
N GLY A 74 8.25 12.59 17.16
CA GLY A 74 9.34 12.62 16.21
C GLY A 74 10.67 12.15 16.79
N ALA A 75 11.68 12.09 15.94
CA ALA A 75 13.06 11.96 16.38
C ALA A 75 13.54 13.27 17.02
N THR A 76 14.57 13.19 17.85
CA THR A 76 15.06 14.42 18.50
C THR A 76 15.68 15.36 17.45
N LYS A 77 15.38 16.65 17.57
CA LYS A 77 15.98 17.66 16.68
C LYS A 77 17.50 17.68 16.77
N ALA A 78 18.05 17.41 17.96
CA ALA A 78 19.49 17.37 18.17
C ALA A 78 20.17 16.26 17.36
N ASP A 79 19.56 15.07 17.27
CA ASP A 79 20.08 13.95 16.49
C ASP A 79 19.97 14.23 14.98
N ALA A 80 18.83 14.80 14.54
CA ALA A 80 18.65 15.18 13.14
C ALA A 80 19.64 16.28 12.72
N ASP A 81 19.86 17.30 13.54
CA ASP A 81 20.83 18.36 13.29
C ASP A 81 22.27 17.81 13.25
N ALA A 82 22.64 16.92 14.18
CA ALA A 82 23.97 16.29 14.23
C ALA A 82 24.23 15.43 12.99
N LEU A 83 23.27 14.60 12.57
CA LEU A 83 23.39 13.77 11.37
C LEU A 83 23.45 14.64 10.11
N THR A 84 22.59 15.65 10.01
CA THR A 84 22.57 16.61 8.89
C THR A 84 23.92 17.34 8.76
N ALA A 85 24.48 17.83 9.86
CA ALA A 85 25.79 18.49 9.87
C ALA A 85 26.92 17.54 9.45
N TRP A 86 26.88 16.29 9.92
CA TRP A 86 27.82 15.27 9.52
C TRP A 86 27.72 14.97 8.02
N LEU A 87 26.52 14.72 7.50
CA LEU A 87 26.28 14.45 6.07
C LEU A 87 26.83 15.59 5.20
N LYS A 88 26.50 16.86 5.53
CA LYS A 88 27.04 18.03 4.82
C LYS A 88 28.57 18.07 4.84
N SER A 89 29.20 17.77 5.98
CA SER A 89 30.64 17.73 6.13
C SER A 89 31.34 16.65 5.29
N LYS A 90 30.55 15.63 4.84
CA LYS A 90 31.00 14.51 4.01
C LYS A 90 30.63 14.66 2.53
N GLY A 91 30.10 15.83 2.14
CA GLY A 91 29.78 16.14 0.75
C GLY A 91 28.41 15.59 0.29
N PHE A 92 27.51 15.31 1.23
CA PHE A 92 26.09 15.03 0.91
C PHE A 92 25.33 16.35 0.82
N GLU A 93 24.47 16.45 -0.19
CA GLU A 93 23.49 17.53 -0.35
C GLU A 93 22.18 17.11 0.32
N ILE A 94 21.72 17.84 1.34
CA ILE A 94 20.44 17.55 1.99
C ILE A 94 19.32 18.05 1.09
N GLU A 95 18.44 17.15 0.68
CA GLU A 95 17.24 17.49 -0.09
C GLU A 95 16.10 17.93 0.80
N SER A 96 15.81 17.15 1.83
CA SER A 96 14.73 17.44 2.78
C SER A 96 14.95 16.75 4.12
N VAL A 97 14.30 17.30 5.15
CA VAL A 97 14.14 16.68 6.46
C VAL A 97 12.64 16.73 6.75
N SER A 98 12.05 15.60 7.20
CA SER A 98 10.64 15.56 7.58
C SER A 98 10.34 16.47 8.77
N ALA A 99 9.10 16.94 8.88
CA ALA A 99 8.68 17.87 9.94
C ALA A 99 8.92 17.29 11.35
N ASP A 100 8.85 15.98 11.48
CA ASP A 100 9.06 15.21 12.71
C ASP A 100 10.51 14.75 12.93
N ASN A 101 11.45 15.15 12.08
CA ASN A 101 12.86 14.80 12.10
C ASN A 101 13.19 13.30 11.93
N THR A 102 12.23 12.45 11.56
CA THR A 102 12.48 11.00 11.41
C THR A 102 13.11 10.63 10.09
N SER A 103 12.99 11.46 9.06
CA SER A 103 13.51 11.22 7.72
C SER A 103 14.45 12.33 7.25
N ILE A 104 15.64 11.95 6.80
CA ILE A 104 16.59 12.86 6.14
C ILE A 104 16.90 12.28 4.76
N TYR A 105 16.52 12.98 3.70
CA TYR A 105 16.85 12.62 2.33
C TYR A 105 18.08 13.42 1.89
N ALA A 106 19.08 12.71 1.39
CA ALA A 106 20.34 13.33 1.00
C ALA A 106 20.91 12.70 -0.27
N ASN A 107 21.44 13.55 -1.16
CA ASN A 107 22.10 13.17 -2.38
C ASN A 107 23.61 13.17 -2.23
N ALA A 108 24.29 12.18 -2.81
CA ALA A 108 25.74 12.20 -2.90
C ALA A 108 26.22 11.41 -4.15
N PRO A 109 27.41 11.75 -4.70
CA PRO A 109 28.08 10.89 -5.66
C PRO A 109 28.43 9.53 -5.06
N VAL A 110 28.38 8.48 -5.88
CA VAL A 110 28.74 7.10 -5.50
C VAL A 110 30.05 7.03 -4.73
N THR A 111 31.08 7.77 -5.18
CA THR A 111 32.39 7.83 -4.49
C THR A 111 32.32 8.34 -3.05
N GLN A 112 31.42 9.28 -2.77
CA GLN A 112 31.23 9.79 -1.41
C GLN A 112 30.45 8.81 -0.55
N ILE A 113 29.48 8.12 -1.14
CA ILE A 113 28.71 7.06 -0.48
C ILE A 113 29.63 5.93 -0.05
N GLU A 114 30.44 5.39 -0.99
CA GLU A 114 31.42 4.33 -0.69
C GLU A 114 32.36 4.70 0.46
N LYS A 115 32.96 5.89 0.37
CA LYS A 115 33.95 6.36 1.33
C LYS A 115 33.36 6.55 2.73
N ASN A 116 32.19 7.19 2.82
CA ASN A 116 31.66 7.65 4.11
C ASN A 116 30.79 6.60 4.80
N LEU A 117 30.07 5.77 4.03
CA LEU A 117 29.24 4.68 4.57
C LEU A 117 29.99 3.34 4.62
N GLN A 118 31.22 3.26 4.10
CA GLN A 118 32.05 2.06 4.03
C GLN A 118 31.35 0.91 3.26
N VAL A 119 30.70 1.25 2.16
CA VAL A 119 30.08 0.29 1.25
C VAL A 119 30.91 0.15 -0.01
N GLN A 120 30.77 -0.99 -0.67
CA GLN A 120 31.28 -1.23 -2.02
C GLN A 120 30.10 -1.18 -2.99
N MET A 121 30.12 -0.23 -3.90
CA MET A 121 29.08 -0.09 -4.92
C MET A 121 29.40 -0.96 -6.13
N VAL A 122 28.37 -1.59 -6.67
CA VAL A 122 28.45 -2.49 -7.83
C VAL A 122 27.32 -2.17 -8.81
N ARG A 123 27.47 -2.67 -10.05
CA ARG A 123 26.39 -2.63 -11.02
C ARG A 123 25.62 -3.93 -10.99
N VAL A 124 24.32 -3.87 -10.95
CA VAL A 124 23.43 -5.04 -11.02
C VAL A 124 22.36 -4.81 -12.08
N ASN A 125 22.09 -5.83 -12.86
CA ASN A 125 20.95 -5.82 -13.77
C ASN A 125 19.82 -6.67 -13.16
N ARG A 126 18.60 -6.14 -13.26
CA ARG A 126 17.37 -6.81 -12.87
C ARG A 126 16.25 -6.41 -13.83
N GLY A 127 15.56 -7.38 -14.42
CA GLY A 127 14.45 -7.09 -15.34
C GLY A 127 14.82 -6.23 -16.56
N GLY A 128 16.09 -6.28 -17.02
CA GLY A 128 16.58 -5.45 -18.12
C GLY A 128 17.10 -4.06 -17.73
N PHE A 129 16.87 -3.63 -16.49
CA PHE A 129 17.38 -2.36 -15.95
C PHE A 129 18.68 -2.57 -15.17
N THR A 130 19.59 -1.61 -15.30
CA THR A 130 20.88 -1.65 -14.60
C THR A 130 20.94 -0.58 -13.52
N TYR A 131 21.27 -0.99 -12.31
CA TYR A 131 21.32 -0.16 -11.11
C TYR A 131 22.72 -0.12 -10.52
N THR A 132 23.06 1.01 -9.88
CA THR A 132 24.18 1.10 -8.93
C THR A 132 23.66 0.74 -7.54
N ALA A 133 24.29 -0.23 -6.88
CA ALA A 133 23.80 -0.78 -5.61
C ALA A 133 24.95 -1.12 -4.66
N ALA A 134 24.70 -0.94 -3.34
CA ALA A 134 25.65 -1.37 -2.32
C ALA A 134 25.66 -2.89 -2.17
N ARG A 135 26.86 -3.47 -2.13
CA ARG A 135 27.08 -4.92 -1.96
C ARG A 135 27.02 -5.35 -0.50
N ASN A 136 27.43 -4.48 0.40
CA ASN A 136 27.58 -4.77 1.83
C ASN A 136 26.88 -3.71 2.68
N ALA A 137 26.58 -4.08 3.91
CA ALA A 137 25.91 -3.21 4.87
C ALA A 137 26.65 -1.87 5.08
N PRO A 138 25.92 -0.75 5.09
CA PRO A 138 26.48 0.56 5.37
C PRO A 138 26.80 0.72 6.85
N SER A 139 27.66 1.67 7.17
CA SER A 139 27.94 2.04 8.55
C SER A 139 28.13 3.54 8.74
N LEU A 140 27.79 4.02 9.93
CA LEU A 140 28.02 5.40 10.37
C LEU A 140 28.91 5.42 11.62
N PRO A 141 29.70 6.51 11.87
CA PRO A 141 30.30 6.70 13.17
C PRO A 141 29.25 6.64 14.29
N ALA A 142 29.54 5.96 15.39
CA ALA A 142 28.57 5.78 16.50
C ALA A 142 27.99 7.13 16.97
N SER A 143 28.81 8.19 17.00
CA SER A 143 28.38 9.53 17.41
C SER A 143 27.21 10.16 16.64
N VAL A 144 26.90 9.66 15.43
CA VAL A 144 25.76 10.12 14.61
C VAL A 144 24.89 8.94 14.17
N GLY A 145 25.37 7.72 14.32
CA GLY A 145 24.67 6.51 13.87
C GLY A 145 23.74 5.93 14.94
N GLU A 146 23.90 6.25 16.23
CA GLU A 146 23.08 5.65 17.29
C GLU A 146 21.60 5.94 17.12
N ALA A 147 21.24 7.16 16.76
CA ALA A 147 19.87 7.57 16.53
C ALA A 147 19.29 7.08 15.18
N VAL A 148 20.14 6.65 14.25
CA VAL A 148 19.71 6.14 12.95
C VAL A 148 19.24 4.68 13.11
N GLN A 149 18.04 4.36 12.61
CA GLN A 149 17.55 2.97 12.60
C GLN A 149 17.92 2.24 11.32
N ALA A 150 17.84 2.90 10.16
CA ALA A 150 18.12 2.30 8.85
C ALA A 150 18.59 3.35 7.83
N ILE A 151 19.19 2.88 6.73
CA ILE A 151 19.61 3.70 5.60
C ILE A 151 19.01 3.08 4.33
N GLY A 152 17.98 3.72 3.77
CA GLY A 152 17.31 3.32 2.54
C GLY A 152 18.00 3.88 1.28
N GLY A 153 17.63 3.38 0.09
CA GLY A 153 18.08 3.88 -1.20
C GLY A 153 19.41 3.32 -1.69
N LEU A 154 20.09 2.47 -0.92
CA LEU A 154 21.35 1.85 -1.32
C LEU A 154 21.21 0.71 -2.35
N GLN A 155 19.99 0.19 -2.51
CA GLN A 155 19.66 -0.89 -3.45
C GLN A 155 18.36 -0.54 -4.22
N PRO A 156 18.40 0.40 -5.18
CA PRO A 156 17.20 0.89 -5.86
C PRO A 156 16.51 -0.14 -6.77
N PHE A 157 17.08 -1.33 -6.94
CA PHE A 157 16.43 -2.46 -7.59
C PHE A 157 15.37 -3.13 -6.71
N GLN A 158 15.38 -2.89 -5.40
CA GLN A 158 14.32 -3.33 -4.50
C GLN A 158 13.15 -2.34 -4.67
N GLN A 159 12.08 -2.83 -5.25
CA GLN A 159 10.88 -2.05 -5.55
C GLN A 159 9.65 -2.85 -5.17
N ALA A 160 8.61 -2.16 -4.74
CA ALA A 160 7.29 -2.74 -4.63
C ALA A 160 6.73 -3.02 -6.05
N HIS A 161 5.79 -3.92 -6.14
CA HIS A 161 5.06 -4.22 -7.37
C HIS A 161 3.56 -3.96 -7.20
N LYS A 162 2.86 -3.72 -8.31
CA LYS A 162 1.42 -3.48 -8.36
C LYS A 162 0.65 -4.80 -8.26
N HIS A 163 -0.50 -4.78 -7.58
CA HIS A 163 -1.35 -5.96 -7.36
C HIS A 163 -2.62 -5.93 -8.23
N SER A 164 -2.52 -5.56 -9.50
CA SER A 164 -3.66 -5.62 -10.41
C SER A 164 -3.43 -6.58 -11.57
N LYS A 165 -4.51 -7.23 -11.97
CA LYS A 165 -4.55 -8.12 -13.14
C LYS A 165 -5.67 -7.70 -14.08
N ARG A 166 -5.35 -7.64 -15.38
CA ARG A 166 -6.31 -7.31 -16.45
C ARG A 166 -6.78 -8.57 -17.14
N ARG A 167 -8.05 -8.59 -17.50
CA ARG A 167 -8.64 -9.55 -18.42
C ARG A 167 -9.34 -8.82 -19.56
N PRO A 168 -9.28 -9.36 -20.80
CA PRO A 168 -10.18 -8.87 -21.82
C PRO A 168 -11.62 -9.13 -21.36
N PRO A 169 -12.55 -8.15 -21.51
CA PRO A 169 -13.95 -8.33 -21.13
C PRO A 169 -14.51 -9.59 -21.78
N ARG A 170 -15.18 -10.46 -21.00
CA ARG A 170 -15.85 -11.64 -21.50
C ARG A 170 -17.05 -11.18 -22.35
N ASP A 171 -16.98 -11.44 -23.67
CA ASP A 171 -18.10 -11.38 -24.62
C ASP A 171 -19.03 -10.16 -24.57
N TRP A 172 -18.50 -8.98 -24.76
CA TRP A 172 -19.31 -7.91 -25.30
C TRP A 172 -19.55 -8.19 -26.79
N ASN A 173 -20.62 -8.97 -27.06
CA ASN A 173 -21.08 -9.34 -28.42
C ASN A 173 -20.01 -9.93 -29.36
N ARG A 174 -19.61 -11.19 -29.18
CA ARG A 174 -18.88 -11.96 -30.21
C ARG A 174 -19.69 -12.25 -31.48
N GLY A 175 -20.75 -11.49 -31.69
CA GLY A 175 -21.63 -11.69 -32.86
C GLY A 175 -21.21 -10.99 -34.12
N ALA A 176 -20.33 -10.03 -34.13
CA ALA A 176 -20.03 -9.30 -35.38
C ALA A 176 -18.83 -8.35 -35.29
N LEU A 177 -17.66 -8.71 -34.80
CA LEU A 177 -16.47 -7.88 -35.16
C LEU A 177 -15.20 -8.60 -34.71
N GLY A 178 -14.33 -8.91 -35.65
CA GLY A 178 -12.94 -9.21 -35.42
C GLY A 178 -12.29 -8.09 -34.61
N ILE A 179 -11.29 -8.46 -33.83
CA ILE A 179 -10.44 -7.62 -32.98
C ILE A 179 -10.53 -6.13 -33.37
N ALA A 180 -11.58 -5.44 -32.94
CA ALA A 180 -11.69 -4.00 -33.04
C ALA A 180 -11.67 -3.47 -31.62
N GLU A 181 -10.65 -2.67 -31.34
CA GLU A 181 -10.57 -1.78 -30.19
C GLU A 181 -11.93 -1.14 -29.97
N LEU A 182 -12.57 -1.44 -28.83
CA LEU A 182 -13.80 -0.78 -28.41
C LEU A 182 -13.46 0.67 -28.04
N THR A 183 -13.41 1.53 -29.04
CA THR A 183 -13.38 2.98 -28.80
C THR A 183 -14.76 3.42 -28.32
N VAL A 184 -14.84 4.01 -27.14
CA VAL A 184 -16.09 4.61 -26.64
C VAL A 184 -16.45 5.81 -27.55
N PRO A 185 -17.71 5.87 -28.08
CA PRO A 185 -18.90 6.05 -27.27
C PRO A 185 -19.97 4.97 -27.49
N GLY A 186 -20.06 4.03 -26.57
CA GLY A 186 -21.23 3.16 -26.44
C GLY A 186 -22.26 3.76 -25.49
N PRO A 187 -23.47 3.21 -25.42
CA PRO A 187 -24.40 3.54 -24.34
C PRO A 187 -23.75 3.23 -23.00
N ALA A 188 -24.08 4.03 -21.96
CA ALA A 188 -23.64 3.77 -20.58
C ALA A 188 -23.90 2.29 -20.23
N PRO A 189 -22.97 1.61 -19.52
CA PRO A 189 -23.16 0.24 -19.12
C PRO A 189 -24.44 0.13 -18.28
N SER A 190 -25.28 -0.85 -18.60
CA SER A 190 -26.46 -1.15 -17.78
C SER A 190 -26.07 -2.11 -16.67
N ILE A 191 -26.71 -1.99 -15.51
CA ILE A 191 -26.63 -3.00 -14.45
C ILE A 191 -26.97 -4.36 -15.06
N SER A 192 -26.01 -5.26 -15.05
CA SER A 192 -26.14 -6.60 -15.64
C SER A 192 -25.94 -7.71 -14.61
N ASN A 193 -25.44 -7.36 -13.42
CA ASN A 193 -25.05 -8.27 -12.35
C ASN A 193 -24.09 -9.37 -12.84
N SER A 194 -23.22 -8.99 -13.77
CA SER A 194 -22.15 -9.82 -14.34
C SER A 194 -20.92 -8.98 -14.65
N ALA A 195 -19.75 -9.57 -14.56
CA ALA A 195 -18.50 -8.87 -14.83
C ALA A 195 -18.42 -8.33 -16.28
N PRO A 196 -17.81 -7.15 -16.48
CA PRO A 196 -17.18 -6.32 -15.46
C PRO A 196 -18.20 -5.58 -14.57
N TYR A 197 -18.08 -5.74 -13.27
CA TYR A 197 -18.99 -5.14 -12.30
C TYR A 197 -18.85 -3.63 -12.19
N LEU A 198 -19.99 -2.95 -11.93
CA LEU A 198 -20.07 -1.52 -11.69
C LEU A 198 -19.99 -1.21 -10.18
N PRO A 199 -19.59 0.00 -9.76
CA PRO A 199 -19.58 0.38 -8.37
C PRO A 199 -20.93 0.18 -7.66
N SER A 200 -22.06 0.46 -8.32
CA SER A 200 -23.39 0.26 -7.76
C SER A 200 -23.70 -1.22 -7.47
N GLU A 201 -23.22 -2.14 -8.32
CA GLU A 201 -23.41 -3.58 -8.11
C GLU A 201 -22.60 -4.07 -6.89
N ILE A 202 -21.40 -3.53 -6.67
CA ILE A 202 -20.58 -3.85 -5.51
C ILE A 202 -21.14 -3.24 -4.23
N LEU A 203 -21.66 -2.01 -4.27
CA LEU A 203 -22.39 -1.41 -3.15
C LEU A 203 -23.57 -2.27 -2.72
N THR A 204 -24.34 -2.80 -3.67
CA THR A 204 -25.46 -3.72 -3.40
C THR A 204 -24.95 -5.05 -2.81
N ALA A 205 -23.92 -5.66 -3.41
CA ALA A 205 -23.36 -6.95 -2.97
C ALA A 205 -22.89 -6.93 -1.52
N TYR A 206 -22.37 -5.80 -1.06
CA TYR A 206 -21.89 -5.63 0.32
C TYR A 206 -22.85 -4.85 1.24
N ASN A 207 -24.11 -4.73 0.81
CA ASN A 207 -25.18 -4.11 1.61
C ASN A 207 -24.87 -2.67 2.02
N ALA A 208 -24.28 -1.90 1.09
CA ALA A 208 -23.97 -0.49 1.24
C ALA A 208 -24.98 0.42 0.55
N ASP A 209 -25.79 -0.10 -0.35
CA ASP A 209 -26.87 0.63 -1.01
C ASP A 209 -27.96 1.04 -0.01
N GLY A 210 -28.62 2.16 -0.26
CA GLY A 210 -29.69 2.67 0.63
C GLY A 210 -29.22 3.27 1.96
N LEU A 211 -27.92 3.30 2.27
CA LEU A 211 -27.38 3.96 3.48
C LEU A 211 -27.53 5.49 3.43
N GLY A 212 -27.68 6.06 2.23
CA GLY A 212 -27.72 7.52 2.06
C GLY A 212 -26.37 8.19 2.37
N LEU A 213 -25.28 7.45 2.29
CA LEU A 213 -23.90 7.90 2.54
C LEU A 213 -23.13 7.92 1.22
N ASP A 214 -22.32 8.94 1.02
CA ASP A 214 -21.52 9.14 -0.17
C ASP A 214 -20.04 9.45 0.10
N GLY A 215 -19.62 9.50 1.38
CA GLY A 215 -18.27 9.89 1.78
C GLY A 215 -18.07 11.42 1.88
N SER A 216 -19.11 12.23 1.81
CA SER A 216 -19.03 13.69 1.95
C SER A 216 -18.25 14.09 3.21
N GLY A 217 -17.38 15.10 3.06
CA GLY A 217 -16.51 15.59 4.13
C GLY A 217 -15.29 14.73 4.40
N GLN A 218 -15.10 13.62 3.65
CA GLN A 218 -13.91 12.78 3.75
C GLN A 218 -12.95 13.04 2.60
N THR A 219 -11.67 12.75 2.85
CA THR A 219 -10.61 12.69 1.84
C THR A 219 -9.99 11.32 1.85
N ILE A 220 -9.94 10.65 0.70
CA ILE A 220 -9.25 9.37 0.53
C ILE A 220 -7.91 9.64 -0.14
N ALA A 221 -6.82 9.29 0.51
CA ALA A 221 -5.49 9.34 -0.06
C ALA A 221 -5.22 8.06 -0.86
N ILE A 222 -4.50 8.20 -1.98
CA ILE A 222 -3.97 7.10 -2.79
C ILE A 222 -2.47 7.32 -2.94
N LEU A 223 -1.66 6.30 -2.65
CA LEU A 223 -0.22 6.30 -2.86
C LEU A 223 0.11 5.40 -4.04
N ILE A 224 0.68 5.99 -5.11
CA ILE A 224 1.00 5.29 -6.36
C ILE A 224 2.14 6.02 -7.11
N ASP A 225 2.61 5.48 -8.22
CA ASP A 225 3.74 6.06 -8.99
C ASP A 225 3.35 7.17 -9.96
N THR A 226 2.09 7.25 -10.41
CA THR A 226 1.63 8.21 -11.42
C THR A 226 0.18 8.63 -11.24
N PHE A 227 -0.35 9.46 -12.15
CA PHE A 227 -1.74 9.93 -12.12
C PHE A 227 -2.57 9.28 -13.23
N PRO A 228 -3.89 9.04 -12.99
CA PRO A 228 -4.82 8.70 -14.05
C PRO A 228 -5.03 9.89 -15.01
N THR A 229 -5.54 9.61 -16.21
CA THR A 229 -5.94 10.67 -17.14
C THR A 229 -7.29 11.26 -16.74
N ASP A 230 -7.42 12.58 -16.88
CA ASP A 230 -8.69 13.27 -16.56
C ASP A 230 -9.84 12.78 -17.45
N ALA A 231 -9.52 12.44 -18.71
CA ALA A 231 -10.52 11.98 -19.66
C ALA A 231 -11.13 10.62 -19.26
N ASP A 232 -10.29 9.67 -18.81
CA ASP A 232 -10.76 8.37 -18.36
C ASP A 232 -11.59 8.49 -17.07
N MET A 233 -11.19 9.38 -16.17
CA MET A 233 -11.93 9.65 -14.94
C MET A 233 -13.33 10.21 -15.24
N GLN A 234 -13.42 11.27 -16.06
CA GLN A 234 -14.68 11.91 -16.40
C GLN A 234 -15.64 10.96 -17.14
N GLU A 235 -15.11 10.15 -18.06
CA GLU A 235 -15.94 9.20 -18.80
C GLU A 235 -16.39 8.03 -17.91
N PHE A 236 -15.55 7.58 -16.96
CA PHE A 236 -15.95 6.57 -15.97
C PHE A 236 -17.12 7.08 -15.12
N TRP A 237 -17.03 8.29 -14.56
CA TRP A 237 -18.11 8.86 -13.74
C TRP A 237 -19.40 9.06 -14.53
N LYS A 238 -19.29 9.54 -15.77
CA LYS A 238 -20.42 9.71 -16.66
C LYS A 238 -21.10 8.38 -16.96
N GLN A 239 -20.34 7.34 -17.30
CA GLN A 239 -20.89 6.02 -17.62
C GLN A 239 -21.53 5.34 -16.42
N ASN A 240 -21.01 5.57 -15.22
CA ASN A 240 -21.56 5.04 -13.96
C ASN A 240 -22.60 5.98 -13.31
N ASN A 241 -22.96 7.09 -13.99
CA ASN A 241 -23.89 8.10 -13.48
C ASN A 241 -23.52 8.63 -12.07
N LEU A 242 -22.22 8.85 -11.84
CA LEU A 242 -21.68 9.33 -10.57
C LEU A 242 -21.57 10.86 -10.56
N PRO A 243 -21.99 11.54 -9.48
CA PRO A 243 -21.94 13.01 -9.38
C PRO A 243 -20.52 13.52 -9.00
N VAL A 244 -19.48 12.92 -9.54
CA VAL A 244 -18.09 13.28 -9.26
C VAL A 244 -17.55 14.21 -10.32
N THR A 245 -16.66 15.12 -9.93
CA THR A 245 -16.02 16.08 -10.82
C THR A 245 -14.52 16.14 -10.57
N LEU A 246 -13.75 16.64 -11.55
CA LEU A 246 -12.29 16.80 -11.41
C LEU A 246 -11.88 17.72 -10.26
N SER A 247 -12.77 18.60 -9.79
CA SER A 247 -12.48 19.46 -8.63
C SER A 247 -12.35 18.68 -7.30
N GLN A 248 -12.78 17.42 -7.27
CA GLN A 248 -12.62 16.52 -6.13
C GLN A 248 -11.31 15.73 -6.20
N ILE A 249 -10.54 15.86 -7.30
CA ILE A 249 -9.28 15.13 -7.48
C ILE A 249 -8.11 16.07 -7.28
N GLU A 250 -7.32 15.81 -6.24
CA GLU A 250 -6.10 16.55 -5.95
C GLU A 250 -4.87 15.70 -6.33
N LYS A 251 -4.04 16.21 -7.24
CA LYS A 251 -2.85 15.52 -7.77
C LYS A 251 -1.58 16.11 -7.16
N ILE A 252 -0.87 15.32 -6.35
CA ILE A 252 0.35 15.70 -5.66
C ILE A 252 1.52 14.94 -6.26
N ASN A 253 2.35 15.61 -7.05
CA ASN A 253 3.60 15.03 -7.57
C ASN A 253 4.69 15.12 -6.49
N VAL A 254 4.89 14.04 -5.74
CA VAL A 254 5.88 13.97 -4.67
C VAL A 254 7.30 13.91 -5.21
N SER A 255 7.50 13.31 -6.39
CA SER A 255 8.82 13.22 -7.01
C SER A 255 9.37 14.58 -7.47
N GLY A 256 8.46 15.52 -7.77
CA GLY A 256 8.81 16.81 -8.38
C GLY A 256 9.36 16.71 -9.81
N GLY A 257 9.54 15.51 -10.34
CA GLY A 257 10.04 15.20 -11.67
C GLY A 257 8.93 14.76 -12.64
N GLN A 258 9.36 14.21 -13.77
CA GLN A 258 8.46 13.60 -14.73
C GLN A 258 7.93 12.28 -14.16
N LEU A 259 6.63 12.08 -14.22
CA LEU A 259 5.98 10.84 -13.82
C LEU A 259 5.95 9.84 -14.99
N PRO A 260 5.93 8.54 -14.71
CA PRO A 260 5.67 7.53 -15.75
C PRO A 260 4.28 7.70 -16.35
N PRO A 261 4.05 7.18 -17.57
CA PRO A 261 2.71 7.18 -18.15
C PRO A 261 1.77 6.32 -17.31
N PRO A 262 0.44 6.61 -17.32
CA PRO A 262 -0.54 5.77 -16.63
C PRO A 262 -0.56 4.35 -17.20
N GLU A 263 -0.60 3.37 -16.30
CA GLU A 263 -0.60 1.94 -16.66
C GLU A 263 -1.87 1.21 -16.24
N GLY A 264 -2.70 1.83 -15.37
CA GLY A 264 -4.02 1.34 -14.98
C GLY A 264 -4.22 1.09 -13.50
N GLU A 265 -3.19 0.88 -12.69
CA GLU A 265 -3.33 0.76 -11.22
C GLU A 265 -3.86 2.06 -10.62
N GLU A 266 -3.22 3.19 -10.94
CA GLU A 266 -3.65 4.53 -10.53
C GLU A 266 -5.08 4.87 -10.99
N THR A 267 -5.44 4.35 -12.16
CA THR A 267 -6.78 4.53 -12.74
C THR A 267 -7.81 3.67 -12.00
N LEU A 268 -7.50 2.40 -11.75
CA LEU A 268 -8.32 1.47 -10.96
C LEU A 268 -8.60 2.05 -9.57
N ASP A 269 -7.55 2.41 -8.83
CA ASP A 269 -7.66 2.94 -7.47
C ASP A 269 -8.54 4.19 -7.42
N THR A 270 -8.31 5.15 -8.33
CA THR A 270 -9.03 6.42 -8.33
C THR A 270 -10.49 6.26 -8.77
N GLN A 271 -10.75 5.45 -9.81
CA GLN A 271 -12.10 5.20 -10.29
C GLN A 271 -12.93 4.49 -9.23
N TRP A 272 -12.38 3.47 -8.58
CA TRP A 272 -13.13 2.68 -7.62
C TRP A 272 -13.31 3.36 -6.26
N THR A 273 -12.31 4.09 -5.75
CA THR A 273 -12.54 4.93 -4.56
C THR A 273 -13.62 5.97 -4.78
N SER A 274 -13.58 6.68 -5.92
CA SER A 274 -14.61 7.67 -6.27
C SER A 274 -15.96 7.04 -6.62
N GLY A 275 -15.97 5.78 -7.11
CA GLY A 275 -17.17 5.02 -7.39
C GLY A 275 -17.91 4.56 -6.13
N ILE A 276 -17.17 4.20 -5.09
CA ILE A 276 -17.73 3.76 -3.80
C ILE A 276 -18.11 4.95 -2.91
N ALA A 277 -17.31 6.02 -2.91
CA ALA A 277 -17.52 7.21 -2.09
C ALA A 277 -17.53 8.49 -2.94
N PRO A 278 -18.58 8.72 -3.75
CA PRO A 278 -18.60 9.78 -4.76
C PRO A 278 -18.63 11.20 -4.19
N GLY A 279 -18.94 11.38 -2.91
CA GLY A 279 -18.87 12.66 -2.21
C GLY A 279 -17.51 12.97 -1.59
N ALA A 280 -16.57 12.02 -1.59
CA ALA A 280 -15.25 12.23 -1.03
C ALA A 280 -14.32 13.01 -1.98
N THR A 281 -13.32 13.69 -1.41
CA THR A 281 -12.16 14.19 -2.15
C THR A 281 -11.15 13.06 -2.31
N ILE A 282 -10.58 12.88 -3.48
CA ILE A 282 -9.50 11.90 -3.72
C ILE A 282 -8.18 12.64 -3.87
N ARG A 283 -7.21 12.29 -3.06
CA ARG A 283 -5.91 12.93 -3.02
C ARG A 283 -4.82 11.93 -3.44
N ILE A 284 -4.23 12.09 -4.63
CA ILE A 284 -3.31 11.14 -5.24
C ILE A 284 -1.87 11.62 -5.03
N TYR A 285 -1.07 10.84 -4.34
CA TYR A 285 0.34 11.09 -4.11
C TYR A 285 1.17 10.25 -5.08
N ALA A 286 1.69 10.91 -6.14
CA ALA A 286 2.47 10.25 -7.17
C ALA A 286 3.97 10.31 -6.86
N THR A 287 4.58 9.14 -6.74
CA THR A 287 5.97 8.96 -6.30
C THR A 287 6.98 8.99 -7.44
N GLY A 288 6.55 8.83 -8.70
CA GLY A 288 7.39 8.74 -9.89
C GLY A 288 8.11 7.40 -10.07
N SER A 289 8.17 6.57 -9.03
CA SER A 289 8.71 5.20 -9.07
C SER A 289 8.19 4.38 -7.90
N LEU A 290 8.32 3.06 -7.96
CA LEU A 290 7.92 2.14 -6.87
C LEU A 290 9.10 1.75 -5.97
N SER A 291 10.22 2.49 -6.01
CA SER A 291 11.30 2.29 -5.04
C SER A 291 10.83 2.65 -3.63
N PHE A 292 11.24 1.89 -2.63
CA PHE A 292 10.85 2.17 -1.25
C PHE A 292 11.20 3.59 -0.79
N THR A 293 12.36 4.13 -1.19
CA THR A 293 12.73 5.52 -0.88
C THR A 293 11.74 6.55 -1.44
N ALA A 294 11.12 6.27 -2.59
CA ALA A 294 10.10 7.14 -3.17
C ALA A 294 8.76 6.98 -2.44
N LEU A 295 8.39 5.74 -2.05
CA LEU A 295 7.22 5.46 -1.23
C LEU A 295 7.32 6.10 0.16
N ASP A 296 8.48 5.97 0.81
CA ASP A 296 8.79 6.63 2.08
C ASP A 296 8.56 8.14 2.04
N ARG A 297 9.07 8.79 0.98
CA ARG A 297 8.90 10.23 0.79
C ARG A 297 7.43 10.62 0.63
N ALA A 298 6.64 9.77 -0.01
CA ALA A 298 5.21 10.00 -0.13
C ALA A 298 4.47 9.78 1.19
N LEU A 299 4.86 8.77 1.97
CA LEU A 299 4.31 8.55 3.32
C LEU A 299 4.62 9.73 4.25
N ASP A 300 5.86 10.26 4.21
CA ASP A 300 6.22 11.48 4.95
C ASP A 300 5.34 12.66 4.52
N ARG A 301 5.15 12.86 3.21
CA ARG A 301 4.29 13.93 2.70
C ARG A 301 2.83 13.76 3.12
N ILE A 302 2.29 12.54 3.14
CA ILE A 302 0.94 12.25 3.62
C ILE A 302 0.82 12.62 5.11
N ILE A 303 1.80 12.24 5.93
CA ILE A 303 1.84 12.57 7.36
C ILE A 303 1.87 14.10 7.56
N ASP A 304 2.71 14.81 6.81
CA ASP A 304 2.83 16.27 6.88
C ASP A 304 1.55 17.00 6.43
N ASP A 305 0.75 16.41 5.56
CA ASP A 305 -0.51 16.97 5.07
C ASP A 305 -1.70 16.77 6.04
N ILE A 306 -1.64 15.82 6.98
CA ILE A 306 -2.76 15.49 7.90
C ILE A 306 -3.28 16.74 8.66
N PRO A 307 -2.43 17.62 9.25
CA PRO A 307 -2.90 18.76 10.01
C PRO A 307 -3.76 19.74 9.18
N THR A 308 -3.48 19.85 7.89
CA THR A 308 -4.19 20.77 6.98
C THR A 308 -5.35 20.10 6.24
N HIS A 309 -5.47 18.78 6.33
CA HIS A 309 -6.51 17.98 5.67
C HIS A 309 -7.24 17.08 6.68
N PRO A 310 -8.04 17.64 7.60
CA PRO A 310 -8.65 16.90 8.71
C PRO A 310 -9.62 15.80 8.27
N GLY A 311 -10.11 15.86 7.03
CA GLY A 311 -10.93 14.80 6.41
C GLY A 311 -10.13 13.60 5.86
N MET A 312 -8.79 13.68 5.81
CA MET A 312 -7.93 12.61 5.30
C MET A 312 -7.75 11.53 6.37
N ARG A 313 -8.64 10.54 6.35
CA ARG A 313 -8.74 9.45 7.35
C ARG A 313 -8.62 8.06 6.73
N GLN A 314 -8.46 7.97 5.42
CA GLN A 314 -8.32 6.76 4.65
C GLN A 314 -7.15 6.91 3.68
N LEU A 315 -6.30 5.87 3.58
CA LEU A 315 -5.23 5.76 2.59
C LEU A 315 -5.32 4.38 1.93
N SER A 316 -5.32 4.33 0.60
CA SER A 316 -5.24 3.09 -0.18
C SER A 316 -3.84 2.93 -0.77
N ILE A 317 -3.27 1.73 -0.63
CA ILE A 317 -1.98 1.35 -1.21
C ILE A 317 -2.13 -0.02 -1.88
N SER A 318 -2.01 -0.05 -3.20
CA SER A 318 -2.18 -1.25 -4.01
C SER A 318 -0.83 -1.85 -4.43
N LEU A 319 0.08 -1.98 -3.48
CA LEU A 319 1.48 -2.35 -3.68
C LEU A 319 1.95 -3.36 -2.63
N GLY A 320 3.00 -4.12 -2.96
CA GLY A 320 3.68 -5.00 -2.01
C GLY A 320 4.99 -5.61 -2.52
N LEU A 321 5.62 -6.39 -1.65
CA LEU A 321 6.79 -7.22 -1.95
C LEU A 321 6.83 -8.38 -0.95
N GLY A 322 7.06 -9.61 -1.40
CA GLY A 322 7.17 -10.76 -0.50
C GLY A 322 8.21 -10.52 0.60
N GLU A 323 7.84 -10.80 1.86
CA GLU A 323 8.69 -10.50 3.03
C GLU A 323 10.09 -11.13 2.93
N THR A 324 10.23 -12.31 2.32
CA THR A 324 11.53 -12.98 2.19
C THR A 324 12.49 -12.28 1.22
N PHE A 325 12.01 -11.31 0.44
CA PHE A 325 12.82 -10.51 -0.48
C PHE A 325 13.36 -9.23 0.17
N LEU A 326 12.88 -8.88 1.37
CA LEU A 326 13.45 -7.85 2.22
C LEU A 326 14.57 -8.42 3.09
N ASN A 327 15.45 -7.57 3.57
CA ASN A 327 16.66 -8.02 4.28
C ASN A 327 16.52 -8.13 5.81
N GLY A 328 15.33 -7.96 6.35
CA GLY A 328 15.11 -8.08 7.78
C GLY A 328 14.27 -6.95 8.38
N PRO A 329 13.92 -7.06 9.66
CA PRO A 329 13.00 -6.14 10.32
C PRO A 329 13.62 -4.76 10.64
N GLY A 330 14.95 -4.63 10.64
CA GLY A 330 15.67 -3.40 10.98
C GLY A 330 16.03 -2.53 9.76
N GLY A 331 15.57 -2.88 8.56
CA GLY A 331 15.77 -2.12 7.33
C GLY A 331 14.53 -1.35 6.93
N GLU A 332 14.07 -1.59 5.69
CA GLU A 332 12.88 -0.96 5.13
C GLU A 332 11.63 -1.18 5.99
N VAL A 333 11.49 -2.37 6.55
CA VAL A 333 10.38 -2.71 7.45
C VAL A 333 10.31 -1.76 8.66
N ALA A 334 11.45 -1.41 9.27
CA ALA A 334 11.49 -0.46 10.38
C ALA A 334 11.16 0.98 9.93
N ILE A 335 11.63 1.38 8.75
CA ILE A 335 11.37 2.70 8.19
C ILE A 335 9.87 2.93 8.01
N GLU A 336 9.21 2.04 7.28
CA GLU A 336 7.78 2.20 6.99
C GLU A 336 6.88 1.91 8.20
N HIS A 337 7.24 0.93 9.05
CA HIS A 337 6.47 0.65 10.28
C HIS A 337 6.29 1.90 11.14
N GLN A 338 7.34 2.69 11.31
CA GLN A 338 7.27 3.95 12.07
C GLN A 338 6.29 4.94 11.45
N LYS A 339 6.19 4.99 10.11
CA LYS A 339 5.25 5.84 9.38
C LYS A 339 3.82 5.32 9.49
N PHE A 340 3.60 4.02 9.32
CA PHE A 340 2.28 3.39 9.51
C PHE A 340 1.78 3.54 10.94
N LEU A 341 2.65 3.41 11.93
CA LEU A 341 2.30 3.64 13.33
C LEU A 341 1.80 5.08 13.56
N LYS A 342 2.43 6.08 12.96
CA LYS A 342 1.99 7.48 13.03
C LYS A 342 0.66 7.70 12.32
N LEU A 343 0.47 7.12 11.14
CA LEU A 343 -0.79 7.20 10.40
C LEU A 343 -1.93 6.59 11.23
N ALA A 344 -1.73 5.40 11.79
CA ALA A 344 -2.71 4.74 12.65
C ALA A 344 -3.01 5.58 13.92
N ALA A 345 -1.98 6.12 14.56
CA ALA A 345 -2.13 7.01 15.73
C ALA A 345 -2.89 8.30 15.38
N ALA A 346 -2.73 8.83 14.17
CA ALA A 346 -3.50 9.96 13.67
C ALA A 346 -4.95 9.63 13.33
N GLY A 347 -5.35 8.35 13.37
CA GLY A 347 -6.67 7.88 12.92
C GLY A 347 -6.78 7.87 11.39
N VAL A 348 -5.67 7.72 10.68
CA VAL A 348 -5.65 7.42 9.24
C VAL A 348 -5.58 5.91 9.07
N ASN A 349 -6.63 5.33 8.51
CA ASN A 349 -6.71 3.89 8.25
C ASN A 349 -6.10 3.59 6.88
N VAL A 350 -5.00 2.82 6.88
CA VAL A 350 -4.25 2.46 5.68
C VAL A 350 -4.69 1.09 5.20
N PHE A 351 -5.31 1.02 4.03
CA PHE A 351 -5.77 -0.21 3.39
C PHE A 351 -4.74 -0.68 2.38
N ILE A 352 -4.16 -1.85 2.60
CA ILE A 352 -3.08 -2.38 1.74
C ILE A 352 -3.50 -3.73 1.17
N SER A 353 -3.42 -3.86 -0.14
CA SER A 353 -3.65 -5.12 -0.85
C SER A 353 -2.64 -6.20 -0.46
N THR A 354 -3.09 -7.46 -0.29
CA THR A 354 -2.25 -8.56 0.22
C THR A 354 -1.47 -9.32 -0.85
N GLY A 355 -1.63 -8.97 -2.12
CA GLY A 355 -0.95 -9.62 -3.23
C GLY A 355 -1.85 -10.48 -4.11
N ASP A 356 -1.33 -10.82 -5.29
CA ASP A 356 -2.08 -11.47 -6.37
C ASP A 356 -1.45 -12.79 -6.84
N ALA A 357 -0.52 -13.34 -6.06
CA ALA A 357 0.16 -14.60 -6.37
C ALA A 357 -0.07 -15.68 -5.29
N GLY A 358 -1.21 -15.61 -4.61
CA GLY A 358 -1.60 -16.56 -3.58
C GLY A 358 -0.64 -16.57 -2.39
N SER A 359 -0.45 -17.75 -1.81
CA SER A 359 0.43 -17.95 -0.64
C SER A 359 1.92 -18.03 -0.96
N ASN A 360 2.31 -18.02 -2.24
CA ASN A 360 3.66 -18.28 -2.70
C ASN A 360 4.15 -17.26 -3.74
N PRO A 361 4.04 -15.93 -3.46
CA PRO A 361 4.48 -14.92 -4.42
C PRO A 361 5.97 -15.07 -4.70
N ASP A 362 6.34 -14.97 -5.98
CA ASP A 362 7.71 -14.74 -6.38
C ASP A 362 8.08 -13.26 -6.17
N GLU A 363 9.31 -12.90 -6.46
CA GLU A 363 9.80 -11.53 -6.27
C GLU A 363 9.08 -10.49 -7.15
N THR A 364 8.44 -10.93 -8.23
CA THR A 364 7.66 -10.05 -9.11
C THR A 364 6.20 -9.87 -8.66
N GLY A 365 5.72 -10.72 -7.74
CA GLY A 365 4.31 -10.76 -7.32
C GLY A 365 3.33 -11.25 -8.37
N HIS A 366 3.83 -11.72 -9.53
CA HIS A 366 2.97 -12.15 -10.64
C HIS A 366 2.81 -13.67 -10.76
N SER A 367 3.69 -14.43 -10.10
CA SER A 367 3.73 -15.89 -10.17
C SER A 367 3.75 -16.52 -8.78
N ALA A 368 3.01 -17.62 -8.61
CA ALA A 368 2.96 -18.40 -7.38
C ALA A 368 4.09 -19.44 -7.31
N THR A 369 5.30 -19.06 -7.69
CA THR A 369 6.49 -19.94 -7.75
C THR A 369 7.53 -19.63 -6.66
N GLY A 370 7.25 -18.65 -5.81
CA GLY A 370 8.09 -18.25 -4.70
C GLY A 370 7.95 -19.16 -3.45
N PRO A 371 8.63 -18.81 -2.37
CA PRO A 371 8.41 -19.46 -1.07
C PRO A 371 7.02 -19.13 -0.51
N THR A 372 6.54 -19.98 0.40
CA THR A 372 5.33 -19.64 1.16
C THR A 372 5.60 -18.43 2.06
N GLN A 373 4.94 -17.34 1.80
CA GLN A 373 5.13 -16.06 2.49
C GLN A 373 3.94 -15.13 2.31
N ALA A 374 3.82 -14.15 3.19
CA ALA A 374 2.96 -12.99 3.00
C ALA A 374 3.73 -11.85 2.34
N GLU A 375 3.03 -10.87 1.80
CA GLU A 375 3.64 -9.68 1.22
C GLU A 375 3.64 -8.52 2.22
N TYR A 376 4.79 -7.94 2.42
CA TYR A 376 4.98 -6.63 3.01
C TYR A 376 4.49 -5.60 1.97
N GLN A 377 3.85 -4.61 2.28
CA GLN A 377 3.54 -3.77 3.43
C GLN A 377 2.26 -4.23 4.19
N SER A 378 1.46 -5.11 3.61
CA SER A 378 0.19 -5.57 4.21
C SER A 378 0.37 -6.26 5.56
N THR A 379 1.55 -6.83 5.83
CA THR A 379 1.85 -7.51 7.10
C THR A 379 2.12 -6.57 8.27
N ASP A 380 2.25 -5.26 8.05
CA ASP A 380 2.44 -4.31 9.13
C ASP A 380 1.25 -4.33 10.10
N PRO A 381 1.46 -4.34 11.44
CA PRO A 381 0.38 -4.37 12.42
C PRO A 381 -0.42 -3.05 12.53
N CYS A 382 0.04 -1.98 11.90
CA CYS A 382 -0.61 -0.66 11.90
C CYS A 382 -1.39 -0.36 10.61
N VAL A 383 -1.61 -1.38 9.75
CA VAL A 383 -2.40 -1.27 8.53
C VAL A 383 -3.55 -2.28 8.49
N ILE A 384 -4.51 -2.08 7.61
CA ILE A 384 -5.57 -3.03 7.31
C ILE A 384 -5.18 -3.81 6.06
N ALA A 385 -4.88 -5.09 6.23
CA ALA A 385 -4.53 -6.00 5.14
C ALA A 385 -5.80 -6.45 4.41
N VAL A 386 -5.90 -6.15 3.11
CA VAL A 386 -7.10 -6.42 2.31
C VAL A 386 -6.84 -7.56 1.34
N GLY A 387 -7.50 -8.68 1.57
CA GLY A 387 -7.47 -9.87 0.71
C GLY A 387 -8.51 -9.84 -0.39
N GLY A 388 -8.60 -10.94 -1.13
CA GLY A 388 -9.44 -11.06 -2.30
C GLY A 388 -10.40 -12.24 -2.31
N THR A 389 -11.59 -12.02 -2.87
CA THR A 389 -12.60 -13.04 -3.13
C THR A 389 -12.97 -13.11 -4.61
N THR A 390 -13.58 -14.23 -5.02
CA THR A 390 -14.29 -14.39 -6.29
C THR A 390 -15.78 -14.25 -6.01
N LEU A 391 -16.35 -13.11 -6.40
CA LEU A 391 -17.78 -12.78 -6.23
C LEU A 391 -18.54 -13.10 -7.49
N LYS A 392 -19.72 -13.73 -7.37
CA LYS A 392 -20.71 -13.86 -8.45
C LYS A 392 -22.06 -13.38 -7.99
N LEU A 393 -22.69 -12.54 -8.80
CA LEU A 393 -24.03 -12.04 -8.54
C LEU A 393 -25.08 -12.86 -9.32
N ALA A 394 -26.25 -12.99 -8.73
CA ALA A 394 -27.44 -13.47 -9.41
C ALA A 394 -28.05 -12.36 -10.29
N PRO A 395 -28.92 -12.69 -11.25
CA PRO A 395 -29.54 -11.68 -12.13
C PRO A 395 -30.33 -10.59 -11.40
N ASP A 396 -30.76 -10.84 -10.17
CA ASP A 396 -31.48 -9.89 -9.31
C ASP A 396 -30.53 -9.00 -8.45
N GLY A 397 -29.20 -9.15 -8.60
CA GLY A 397 -28.19 -8.41 -7.88
C GLY A 397 -27.80 -8.98 -6.51
N THR A 398 -28.46 -10.06 -6.08
CA THR A 398 -28.06 -10.76 -4.85
C THR A 398 -26.76 -11.55 -5.06
N VAL A 399 -26.04 -11.83 -3.98
CA VAL A 399 -24.84 -12.66 -4.05
C VAL A 399 -25.22 -14.11 -4.31
N ALA A 400 -24.91 -14.61 -5.50
CA ALA A 400 -25.11 -16.02 -5.86
C ALA A 400 -24.05 -16.92 -5.21
N SER A 401 -22.79 -16.48 -5.19
CA SER A 401 -21.71 -17.16 -4.49
C SER A 401 -20.56 -16.19 -4.25
N GLU A 402 -19.80 -16.40 -3.18
CA GLU A 402 -18.53 -15.75 -2.95
C GLU A 402 -17.58 -16.70 -2.25
N VAL A 403 -16.37 -16.86 -2.80
CA VAL A 403 -15.34 -17.78 -2.32
C VAL A 403 -14.00 -17.08 -2.23
N GLY A 404 -13.05 -17.61 -1.45
CA GLY A 404 -11.69 -17.09 -1.42
C GLY A 404 -11.05 -17.17 -2.82
N TRP A 405 -10.46 -16.05 -3.28
CA TRP A 405 -9.79 -16.01 -4.58
C TRP A 405 -8.48 -16.78 -4.55
N SER A 406 -8.27 -17.66 -5.55
CA SER A 406 -7.11 -18.56 -5.57
C SER A 406 -5.75 -17.86 -5.73
N SER A 407 -5.76 -16.64 -6.23
CA SER A 407 -4.56 -15.81 -6.34
C SER A 407 -4.47 -14.74 -5.24
N GLY A 408 -5.46 -14.61 -4.36
CA GLY A 408 -5.43 -13.66 -3.25
C GLY A 408 -4.28 -13.94 -2.29
N GLY A 409 -3.47 -12.92 -1.98
CA GLY A 409 -2.37 -13.04 -1.04
C GLY A 409 -2.87 -13.27 0.40
N GLY A 410 -2.03 -13.90 1.20
CA GLY A 410 -2.30 -14.14 2.61
C GLY A 410 -1.27 -15.06 3.24
N GLY A 411 -1.19 -15.02 4.57
CA GLY A 411 -0.18 -15.83 5.27
C GLY A 411 0.16 -15.30 6.66
N LYS A 412 1.38 -15.61 7.09
CA LYS A 412 1.93 -15.25 8.40
C LYS A 412 3.17 -14.40 8.19
N SER A 413 3.24 -13.26 8.86
CA SER A 413 4.45 -12.44 8.85
C SER A 413 5.64 -13.19 9.47
N ILE A 414 6.81 -13.05 8.86
CA ILE A 414 8.07 -13.51 9.45
C ILE A 414 8.68 -12.43 10.36
N TYR A 415 8.27 -11.17 10.21
CA TYR A 415 8.82 -10.03 10.93
C TYR A 415 8.01 -9.68 12.18
N PHE A 416 6.69 -9.57 12.05
CA PHE A 416 5.84 -9.03 13.10
C PHE A 416 5.23 -10.09 14.01
N PRO A 417 5.24 -9.87 15.35
CA PRO A 417 4.44 -10.66 16.27
C PRO A 417 2.95 -10.37 16.05
N ARG A 418 2.10 -11.29 16.49
CA ARG A 418 0.65 -11.10 16.47
C ARG A 418 0.25 -9.95 17.40
N PRO A 419 -0.43 -8.91 16.88
CA PRO A 419 -0.95 -7.82 17.71
C PRO A 419 -1.99 -8.33 18.72
N SER A 420 -2.12 -7.64 19.85
CA SER A 420 -3.06 -8.01 20.92
C SER A 420 -4.52 -7.95 20.49
N TRP A 421 -4.86 -7.10 19.53
CA TRP A 421 -6.20 -6.97 18.98
C TRP A 421 -6.57 -8.09 18.00
N GLN A 422 -5.59 -8.79 17.42
CA GLN A 422 -5.86 -9.88 16.47
C GLN A 422 -6.27 -11.13 17.23
N THR A 423 -7.58 -11.23 17.51
CA THR A 423 -8.20 -12.27 18.33
C THR A 423 -9.47 -12.79 17.67
N GLY A 424 -9.97 -13.96 18.11
CA GLY A 424 -11.21 -14.53 17.62
C GLY A 424 -11.08 -15.99 17.17
N SER A 425 -12.19 -16.57 16.72
CA SER A 425 -12.21 -17.93 16.16
C SER A 425 -11.32 -18.01 14.92
N GLY A 426 -10.48 -19.02 14.80
CA GLY A 426 -9.53 -19.19 13.69
C GLY A 426 -8.20 -18.47 13.86
N VAL A 427 -8.10 -17.44 14.70
CA VAL A 427 -6.84 -16.73 14.96
C VAL A 427 -5.90 -17.58 15.82
N THR A 428 -4.78 -18.02 15.24
CA THR A 428 -3.83 -18.94 15.90
C THR A 428 -2.37 -18.50 15.75
N GLY A 429 -1.51 -19.03 16.59
CA GLY A 429 -0.06 -18.78 16.52
C GLY A 429 0.36 -17.45 17.15
N LEU A 430 1.65 -17.09 16.96
CA LEU A 430 2.30 -15.94 17.61
C LEU A 430 2.69 -14.84 16.62
N ARG A 431 2.44 -15.02 15.35
CA ARG A 431 2.79 -14.09 14.27
C ARG A 431 1.57 -13.33 13.78
N ARG A 432 1.77 -12.12 13.28
CA ARG A 432 0.78 -11.34 12.54
C ARG A 432 0.24 -12.17 11.39
N LEU A 433 -1.07 -12.25 11.26
CA LEU A 433 -1.80 -13.02 10.25
C LEU A 433 -2.47 -12.06 9.27
N VAL A 434 -2.42 -12.34 7.99
CA VAL A 434 -3.07 -11.56 6.91
C VAL A 434 -3.83 -12.48 5.96
N PRO A 435 -4.94 -11.97 5.36
CA PRO A 435 -5.51 -10.61 5.44
C PRO A 435 -6.26 -10.37 6.75
N ASP A 436 -6.65 -9.09 7.00
CA ASP A 436 -7.62 -8.76 8.06
C ASP A 436 -9.05 -8.93 7.54
N VAL A 437 -9.30 -8.40 6.36
CA VAL A 437 -10.60 -8.35 5.69
C VAL A 437 -10.42 -8.64 4.20
N SER A 438 -11.52 -8.90 3.48
CA SER A 438 -11.49 -9.11 2.04
C SER A 438 -12.63 -8.38 1.33
N ALA A 439 -12.51 -8.25 0.01
CA ALA A 439 -13.57 -7.89 -0.91
C ALA A 439 -13.30 -8.56 -2.27
N THR A 440 -14.18 -8.34 -3.24
CA THR A 440 -14.03 -8.91 -4.58
C THR A 440 -12.69 -8.50 -5.23
N ALA A 441 -12.01 -9.45 -5.86
CA ALA A 441 -10.68 -9.29 -6.42
C ALA A 441 -10.44 -10.06 -7.73
N ASP A 442 -11.16 -11.17 -7.96
CA ASP A 442 -10.89 -12.05 -9.08
C ASP A 442 -11.06 -11.31 -10.43
N PRO A 443 -10.01 -11.19 -11.26
CA PRO A 443 -10.11 -10.51 -12.54
C PRO A 443 -11.04 -11.21 -13.53
N ASP A 444 -11.36 -12.51 -13.33
CA ASP A 444 -12.35 -13.21 -14.14
C ASP A 444 -13.80 -12.77 -13.82
N GLU A 445 -14.01 -12.19 -12.66
CA GLU A 445 -15.23 -11.52 -12.20
C GLU A 445 -14.91 -10.07 -11.79
N GLY A 446 -14.08 -9.38 -12.61
CA GLY A 446 -13.46 -8.10 -12.29
C GLY A 446 -14.37 -6.89 -12.41
N GLY A 447 -13.84 -5.74 -11.97
CA GLY A 447 -14.50 -4.46 -12.01
C GLY A 447 -14.35 -3.75 -13.36
N PHE A 448 -15.35 -2.94 -13.70
CA PHE A 448 -15.32 -2.03 -14.83
C PHE A 448 -14.31 -0.91 -14.60
N VAL A 449 -13.41 -0.71 -15.55
CA VAL A 449 -12.43 0.38 -15.55
C VAL A 449 -12.34 0.99 -16.94
N LEU A 450 -12.20 2.30 -17.02
CA LEU A 450 -11.87 3.01 -18.24
C LEU A 450 -10.40 3.39 -18.23
N LEU A 451 -9.65 2.88 -19.18
CA LEU A 451 -8.22 3.11 -19.34
C LEU A 451 -7.88 3.41 -20.79
N HIS A 452 -7.24 4.57 -21.03
CA HIS A 452 -6.90 5.06 -22.37
C HIS A 452 -8.11 5.13 -23.32
N GLY A 453 -9.27 5.50 -22.78
CA GLY A 453 -10.54 5.55 -23.53
C GLY A 453 -11.19 4.19 -23.82
N HIS A 454 -10.66 3.09 -23.28
CA HIS A 454 -11.18 1.74 -23.49
C HIS A 454 -11.69 1.12 -22.20
N VAL A 455 -12.78 0.36 -22.32
CA VAL A 455 -13.30 -0.45 -21.21
C VAL A 455 -12.35 -1.62 -20.96
N GLN A 456 -11.95 -1.78 -19.70
CA GLN A 456 -11.15 -2.89 -19.21
C GLN A 456 -11.92 -3.63 -18.13
N GLN A 457 -11.66 -4.93 -17.98
CA GLN A 457 -12.02 -5.72 -16.82
C GLN A 457 -10.76 -5.94 -15.98
N ILE A 458 -10.71 -5.33 -14.81
CA ILE A 458 -9.53 -5.38 -13.91
C ILE A 458 -9.96 -5.97 -12.58
N GLY A 459 -9.10 -6.78 -12.02
CA GLY A 459 -9.18 -7.34 -10.67
C GLY A 459 -7.81 -7.29 -10.00
N GLY A 460 -7.66 -8.08 -8.97
CA GLY A 460 -6.53 -8.09 -8.05
C GLY A 460 -6.96 -7.62 -6.67
N THR A 461 -6.16 -7.88 -5.67
CA THR A 461 -6.36 -7.30 -4.34
C THR A 461 -6.22 -5.76 -4.36
N SER A 462 -5.64 -5.22 -5.44
CA SER A 462 -5.68 -3.80 -5.80
C SER A 462 -7.07 -3.23 -6.07
N TRP A 463 -8.04 -4.05 -6.40
CA TRP A 463 -9.44 -3.62 -6.49
C TRP A 463 -10.11 -3.62 -5.11
N SER A 464 -9.80 -4.61 -4.28
CA SER A 464 -10.35 -4.74 -2.93
C SER A 464 -9.94 -3.60 -1.99
N ALA A 465 -8.68 -3.17 -2.04
CA ALA A 465 -8.15 -2.15 -1.14
C ALA A 465 -8.82 -0.78 -1.31
N PRO A 466 -8.95 -0.19 -2.52
CA PRO A 466 -9.67 1.07 -2.72
C PRO A 466 -11.17 0.97 -2.43
N VAL A 467 -11.80 -0.20 -2.64
CA VAL A 467 -13.19 -0.44 -2.22
C VAL A 467 -13.33 -0.31 -0.71
N TRP A 468 -12.43 -0.92 0.06
CA TRP A 468 -12.41 -0.80 1.53
C TRP A 468 -12.09 0.62 2.01
N ALA A 469 -11.20 1.34 1.35
CA ALA A 469 -10.93 2.75 1.65
C ALA A 469 -12.19 3.60 1.42
N GLY A 470 -12.94 3.34 0.35
CA GLY A 470 -14.26 3.93 0.09
C GLY A 470 -15.27 3.60 1.20
N PHE A 471 -15.39 2.34 1.61
CA PHE A 471 -16.28 1.94 2.71
C PHE A 471 -15.92 2.62 4.03
N CYS A 472 -14.63 2.76 4.34
CA CYS A 472 -14.19 3.51 5.52
C CYS A 472 -14.62 4.99 5.45
N ALA A 473 -14.56 5.59 4.26
CA ALA A 473 -15.04 6.96 4.06
C ALA A 473 -16.56 7.07 4.27
N LEU A 474 -17.36 6.06 3.86
CA LEU A 474 -18.79 6.02 4.17
C LEU A 474 -19.03 5.96 5.69
N ILE A 475 -18.31 5.11 6.42
CA ILE A 475 -18.44 5.03 7.88
C ILE A 475 -18.06 6.36 8.53
N ASN A 476 -16.95 6.97 8.12
CA ASN A 476 -16.51 8.25 8.67
C ASN A 476 -17.48 9.40 8.34
N SER A 477 -18.12 9.41 7.16
CA SER A 477 -19.15 10.40 6.82
C SER A 477 -20.39 10.25 7.70
N ALA A 478 -20.79 9.01 8.05
CA ALA A 478 -21.86 8.76 9.02
C ALA A 478 -21.50 9.30 10.40
N ARG A 479 -20.26 9.08 10.87
CA ARG A 479 -19.77 9.62 12.15
C ARG A 479 -19.79 11.14 12.20
N VAL A 480 -19.33 11.80 11.14
CA VAL A 480 -19.38 13.26 11.02
C VAL A 480 -20.83 13.75 11.10
N SER A 481 -21.75 13.11 10.38
CA SER A 481 -23.17 13.43 10.43
C SER A 481 -23.78 13.25 11.83
N ALA A 482 -23.24 12.30 12.62
CA ALA A 482 -23.62 12.06 14.01
C ALA A 482 -22.85 12.93 15.04
N ASN A 483 -22.02 13.87 14.59
CA ASN A 483 -21.10 14.67 15.43
C ASN A 483 -20.16 13.82 16.30
N LYS A 484 -19.72 12.67 15.78
CA LYS A 484 -18.72 11.80 16.42
C LYS A 484 -17.33 12.06 15.84
N PRO A 485 -16.25 11.85 16.61
CA PRO A 485 -14.89 11.93 16.08
C PRO A 485 -14.69 10.88 14.98
N PRO A 486 -13.74 11.07 14.04
CA PRO A 486 -13.37 10.07 13.05
C PRO A 486 -13.01 8.72 13.70
N LEU A 487 -13.08 7.64 12.93
CA LEU A 487 -12.60 6.33 13.39
C LEU A 487 -11.14 6.42 13.84
N PRO A 488 -10.79 5.84 14.97
CA PRO A 488 -9.40 5.52 15.26
C PRO A 488 -8.93 4.37 14.34
N PHE A 489 -7.75 3.80 14.61
CA PHE A 489 -7.29 2.62 13.92
C PHE A 489 -8.35 1.49 13.94
N LEU A 490 -8.67 0.97 12.76
CA LEU A 490 -9.88 0.18 12.55
C LEU A 490 -9.78 -1.26 13.10
N ASN A 491 -8.62 -1.91 12.97
CA ASN A 491 -8.49 -3.33 13.31
C ASN A 491 -8.94 -3.69 14.74
N PRO A 492 -8.55 -2.97 15.80
CA PRO A 492 -9.04 -3.26 17.16
C PRO A 492 -10.58 -3.21 17.30
N LEU A 493 -11.25 -2.46 16.43
CA LEU A 493 -12.70 -2.29 16.46
C LEU A 493 -13.43 -3.42 15.73
N ILE A 494 -12.88 -3.91 14.61
CA ILE A 494 -13.58 -4.87 13.74
C ILE A 494 -13.40 -6.33 14.14
N TYR A 495 -12.27 -6.70 14.74
CA TYR A 495 -12.07 -8.10 15.16
C TYR A 495 -13.14 -8.60 16.16
N PRO A 496 -13.60 -7.80 17.15
CA PRO A 496 -14.73 -8.17 18.00
C PRO A 496 -16.08 -8.26 17.28
N LEU A 497 -16.20 -7.66 16.07
CA LEU A 497 -17.43 -7.62 15.28
C LEU A 497 -17.49 -8.70 14.19
N ALA A 498 -16.55 -9.64 14.15
CA ALA A 498 -16.40 -10.64 13.11
C ALA A 498 -17.71 -11.36 12.74
N THR A 499 -18.48 -11.81 13.74
CA THR A 499 -19.71 -12.59 13.52
C THR A 499 -20.96 -11.75 13.27
N SER A 500 -20.90 -10.43 13.47
CA SER A 500 -22.08 -9.55 13.35
C SER A 500 -22.02 -8.63 12.13
N CYS A 501 -20.82 -8.25 11.71
CA CYS A 501 -20.62 -7.25 10.67
C CYS A 501 -19.94 -7.79 9.41
N PHE A 502 -19.55 -9.06 9.40
CA PHE A 502 -18.90 -9.72 8.27
C PHE A 502 -19.67 -10.96 7.84
N ARG A 503 -19.65 -11.21 6.54
CA ARG A 503 -20.03 -12.50 5.98
C ARG A 503 -18.77 -13.35 5.87
N ASP A 504 -18.71 -14.42 6.65
CA ASP A 504 -17.63 -15.39 6.66
C ASP A 504 -17.55 -16.12 5.31
N ILE A 505 -16.34 -16.31 4.79
CA ILE A 505 -16.07 -17.00 3.53
C ILE A 505 -15.38 -18.33 3.85
N GLU A 506 -16.14 -19.40 3.84
CA GLU A 506 -15.71 -20.72 4.30
C GLU A 506 -15.16 -21.62 3.19
N THR A 507 -15.10 -21.14 1.95
CA THR A 507 -14.67 -21.94 0.79
C THR A 507 -13.67 -21.19 -0.08
N GLY A 508 -12.75 -21.93 -0.71
CA GLY A 508 -11.67 -21.39 -1.52
C GLY A 508 -10.28 -21.70 -0.92
N SER A 509 -9.26 -21.39 -1.68
CA SER A 509 -7.87 -21.55 -1.23
C SER A 509 -6.97 -20.62 -2.04
N ASN A 510 -5.84 -20.20 -1.47
CA ASN A 510 -4.84 -19.39 -2.16
C ASN A 510 -3.52 -20.16 -2.41
N GLY A 511 -3.61 -21.45 -2.48
CA GLY A 511 -2.47 -22.37 -2.61
C GLY A 511 -2.29 -23.22 -1.34
N VAL A 512 -1.48 -22.76 -0.39
CA VAL A 512 -1.22 -23.51 0.85
C VAL A 512 -2.36 -23.37 1.87
N PHE A 513 -3.05 -22.22 1.90
CA PHE A 513 -4.08 -21.95 2.88
C PHE A 513 -5.49 -22.16 2.30
N HIS A 514 -6.42 -22.53 3.16
CA HIS A 514 -7.82 -22.76 2.81
C HIS A 514 -8.73 -21.84 3.61
N ALA A 515 -9.78 -21.35 2.98
CA ALA A 515 -10.85 -20.65 3.66
C ALA A 515 -11.63 -21.64 4.55
N THR A 516 -11.95 -21.22 5.78
CA THR A 516 -12.58 -22.05 6.79
C THR A 516 -13.48 -21.20 7.68
N HIS A 517 -14.36 -21.82 8.46
CA HIS A 517 -15.19 -21.10 9.42
C HIS A 517 -14.36 -20.25 10.41
N GLY A 518 -14.73 -18.98 10.56
CA GLY A 518 -14.02 -17.97 11.33
C GLY A 518 -12.86 -17.36 10.58
N TYR A 519 -11.93 -16.74 11.28
CA TYR A 519 -10.76 -16.13 10.65
C TYR A 519 -9.86 -17.16 9.97
N ASP A 520 -9.43 -16.88 8.72
CA ASP A 520 -8.49 -17.70 7.99
C ASP A 520 -7.44 -16.85 7.21
N LEU A 521 -6.46 -17.52 6.61
CA LEU A 521 -5.34 -16.87 5.89
C LEU A 521 -5.62 -16.65 4.40
N VAL A 522 -6.88 -16.75 3.97
CA VAL A 522 -7.33 -16.50 2.60
C VAL A 522 -8.19 -15.24 2.55
N THR A 523 -9.13 -15.10 3.49
CA THR A 523 -10.14 -14.04 3.49
C THR A 523 -10.23 -13.22 4.79
N GLY A 524 -9.40 -13.56 5.80
CA GLY A 524 -9.41 -12.86 7.08
C GLY A 524 -10.72 -13.02 7.83
N LEU A 525 -11.34 -11.92 8.26
CA LEU A 525 -12.67 -11.88 8.86
C LEU A 525 -13.80 -12.11 7.84
N GLY A 526 -13.48 -12.23 6.56
CA GLY A 526 -14.42 -12.29 5.46
C GLY A 526 -14.72 -10.93 4.83
N VAL A 527 -15.89 -10.79 4.22
CA VAL A 527 -16.31 -9.60 3.49
C VAL A 527 -17.33 -8.77 4.28
N PRO A 528 -17.38 -7.44 4.08
CA PRO A 528 -18.21 -6.59 4.94
C PRO A 528 -19.70 -6.75 4.68
N ASN A 529 -20.49 -6.61 5.75
CA ASN A 529 -21.87 -6.15 5.67
C ASN A 529 -21.88 -4.67 6.07
N MET A 530 -21.91 -3.80 5.08
CA MET A 530 -21.72 -2.36 5.31
C MET A 530 -22.82 -1.74 6.16
N HIS A 531 -24.06 -2.21 6.03
CA HIS A 531 -25.16 -1.74 6.86
C HIS A 531 -24.88 -2.00 8.35
N GLU A 532 -24.44 -3.20 8.71
CA GLU A 532 -24.14 -3.55 10.09
C GLU A 532 -22.85 -2.88 10.59
N LEU A 533 -21.82 -2.73 9.72
CA LEU A 533 -20.59 -2.01 10.08
C LEU A 533 -20.87 -0.53 10.37
N VAL A 534 -21.62 0.16 9.51
CA VAL A 534 -22.02 1.55 9.74
C VAL A 534 -22.79 1.66 11.05
N LYS A 535 -23.77 0.81 11.30
CA LYS A 535 -24.56 0.79 12.53
C LYS A 535 -23.70 0.56 13.78
N ALA A 536 -22.70 -0.29 13.71
CA ALA A 536 -21.82 -0.63 14.84
C ALA A 536 -20.76 0.45 15.11
N LEU A 537 -20.28 1.12 14.08
CA LEU A 537 -19.11 2.01 14.15
C LEU A 537 -19.46 3.51 14.06
N SER A 538 -20.66 3.89 13.62
CA SER A 538 -21.08 5.31 13.50
C SER A 538 -21.84 5.85 14.71
#